data_11ebb7b0ef6a324cdf75f687687d36fb
#
_entry.id   11ebb7b0ef6a324cdf75f687687d36fb
#
_cell.length_a   1.000
_cell.length_b   1.000
_cell.length_c   1.000
_cell.angle_alpha   90.00
_cell.angle_beta   90.00
_cell.angle_gamma   90.00
#
_symmetry.space_group_name_H-M   'P 1'
#
loop_
_entity.id
_entity.type
_entity.pdbx_description
1 polymer ?
#
loop_
_entity_poly.entity_id
_entity_poly.type
_entity_poly.pdbx_seq_one_letter_code
_entity_poly.pdbx_strand_id
1 'polypeptide(L)'
;MVEKMADAMVDVLEFSNQEVVYPEFTEVKEGDGVEPEWFYDAYNGVNGFSEMSAIHQYITQQSLFEPVSNVLLGAALVEMKHLDKLGDLITKLGGKITSKYDTSKVKYGETPQEALNLAIKAEEDTLKHYRELRQKLILINTSTSAVCVQLLSKLISDEEKHVSLFQRRLVELAQEENG
;
A
#
# COMPACT_ATOMS: atom_id res chain seq x y z
N MET A 1 4.59 -21.03 11.46
CA MET A 1 3.88 -20.31 10.38
C MET A 1 2.48 -19.85 10.80
N VAL A 2 1.64 -20.73 11.36
CA VAL A 2 0.26 -20.38 11.82
C VAL A 2 0.30 -19.40 13.01
N GLU A 3 1.22 -19.54 13.97
CA GLU A 3 1.40 -18.59 15.08
C GLU A 3 1.82 -17.21 14.60
N LYS A 4 2.81 -17.09 13.68
CA LYS A 4 3.20 -15.80 13.09
C LYS A 4 2.05 -15.13 12.33
N MET A 5 1.19 -15.91 11.66
CA MET A 5 0.02 -15.35 10.97
C MET A 5 -1.08 -14.90 11.95
N ALA A 6 -1.24 -15.58 13.09
CA ALA A 6 -2.20 -15.17 14.12
C ALA A 6 -1.74 -13.88 14.81
N ASP A 7 -0.46 -13.76 15.15
CA ASP A 7 0.13 -12.54 15.70
C ASP A 7 0.07 -11.40 14.68
N ALA A 8 0.39 -11.65 13.42
CA ALA A 8 0.28 -10.67 12.34
C ALA A 8 -1.17 -10.24 12.05
N MET A 9 -2.17 -11.11 12.23
CA MET A 9 -3.60 -10.72 12.09
C MET A 9 -4.07 -9.79 13.21
N VAL A 10 -3.50 -9.85 14.39
CA VAL A 10 -3.75 -8.88 15.46
C VAL A 10 -3.10 -7.55 15.11
N ASP A 11 -1.88 -7.57 14.59
CA ASP A 11 -1.10 -6.39 14.20
C ASP A 11 -1.67 -5.66 12.97
N VAL A 12 -2.41 -6.34 12.08
CA VAL A 12 -3.05 -5.71 10.90
C VAL A 12 -3.95 -4.53 11.28
N LEU A 13 -4.68 -4.63 12.40
CA LEU A 13 -5.52 -3.51 12.88
C LEU A 13 -4.68 -2.29 13.31
N GLU A 14 -3.44 -2.51 13.74
CA GLU A 14 -2.50 -1.44 14.06
C GLU A 14 -1.93 -0.76 12.82
N PHE A 15 -1.89 -1.46 11.68
CA PHE A 15 -1.33 -0.99 10.41
C PHE A 15 -2.35 -0.30 9.51
N SER A 16 -3.64 -0.39 9.80
CA SER A 16 -4.70 0.24 9.02
C SER A 16 -5.47 1.24 9.88
N ASN A 17 -5.78 2.41 9.34
CA ASN A 17 -6.59 3.40 10.04
C ASN A 17 -8.06 2.95 10.07
N GLN A 18 -8.55 2.57 11.26
CA GLN A 18 -9.89 2.04 11.45
C GLN A 18 -10.99 3.13 11.42
N GLU A 19 -10.64 4.40 11.53
CA GLU A 19 -11.58 5.51 11.45
C GLU A 19 -11.98 5.83 10.01
N VAL A 20 -11.14 5.47 9.03
CA VAL A 20 -11.40 5.61 7.60
C VAL A 20 -11.70 4.23 7.03
N VAL A 21 -12.89 4.06 6.44
CA VAL A 21 -13.35 2.77 5.93
C VAL A 21 -13.21 2.67 4.41
N TYR A 22 -13.07 1.45 3.90
CA TYR A 22 -13.12 1.20 2.47
C TYR A 22 -14.54 1.47 1.94
N PRO A 23 -14.68 2.17 0.80
CA PRO A 23 -15.99 2.35 0.18
C PRO A 23 -16.50 1.06 -0.44
N GLU A 24 -17.83 0.96 -0.57
CA GLU A 24 -18.46 0.01 -1.47
C GLU A 24 -18.46 0.55 -2.92
N PHE A 25 -18.31 -0.34 -3.90
CA PHE A 25 -18.22 0.05 -5.32
C PHE A 25 -19.57 -0.03 -6.06
N THR A 26 -20.68 0.09 -5.35
CA THR A 26 -22.05 0.01 -5.93
C THR A 26 -22.35 1.16 -6.90
N GLU A 27 -21.79 2.33 -6.66
CA GLU A 27 -21.98 3.53 -7.49
C GLU A 27 -20.93 3.71 -8.59
N VAL A 28 -19.96 2.77 -8.69
CA VAL A 28 -18.92 2.82 -9.73
C VAL A 28 -19.51 2.33 -11.05
N LYS A 29 -19.33 3.14 -12.11
CA LYS A 29 -19.82 2.87 -13.47
C LYS A 29 -18.72 3.08 -14.50
N GLU A 30 -18.61 2.13 -15.42
CA GLU A 30 -17.77 2.27 -16.62
C GLU A 30 -18.22 3.49 -17.44
N GLY A 31 -17.27 4.26 -17.95
CA GLY A 31 -17.54 5.43 -18.80
C GLY A 31 -18.06 6.66 -18.06
N ASP A 32 -18.04 6.71 -16.73
CA ASP A 32 -18.48 7.84 -15.91
C ASP A 32 -17.33 8.84 -15.62
N GLY A 33 -16.44 9.02 -16.60
CA GLY A 33 -15.36 10.03 -16.56
C GLY A 33 -14.12 9.61 -15.79
N VAL A 34 -14.07 8.39 -15.26
CA VAL A 34 -12.90 7.80 -14.58
C VAL A 34 -12.40 6.62 -15.41
N GLU A 35 -11.11 6.65 -15.75
CA GLU A 35 -10.49 5.61 -16.57
C GLU A 35 -9.72 4.60 -15.71
N PRO A 36 -9.86 3.28 -15.98
CA PRO A 36 -9.16 2.25 -15.20
C PRO A 36 -7.64 2.37 -15.29
N GLU A 37 -7.10 2.91 -16.39
CA GLU A 37 -5.67 3.11 -16.63
C GLU A 37 -5.01 4.01 -15.58
N TRP A 38 -5.75 4.88 -14.93
CA TRP A 38 -5.22 5.78 -13.90
C TRP A 38 -4.79 5.04 -12.62
N PHE A 39 -5.24 3.78 -12.44
CA PHE A 39 -4.96 2.96 -11.27
C PHE A 39 -3.93 1.85 -11.52
N TYR A 40 -3.52 1.61 -12.77
CA TYR A 40 -2.58 0.53 -13.07
C TYR A 40 -1.20 0.74 -12.44
N ASP A 41 -0.70 1.97 -12.41
CA ASP A 41 0.57 2.29 -11.77
C ASP A 41 0.56 2.04 -10.27
N ALA A 42 -0.58 2.30 -9.61
CA ALA A 42 -0.77 1.99 -8.20
C ALA A 42 -0.92 0.48 -7.95
N TYR A 43 -1.62 -0.22 -8.81
CA TYR A 43 -1.89 -1.65 -8.66
C TYR A 43 -0.63 -2.49 -8.81
N ASN A 44 0.01 -2.47 -9.97
CA ASN A 44 1.17 -3.29 -10.31
C ASN A 44 2.17 -2.62 -11.26
N GLY A 45 2.24 -1.31 -11.26
CA GLY A 45 3.18 -0.56 -12.10
C GLY A 45 4.64 -0.90 -11.82
N VAL A 46 5.45 -0.86 -12.87
CA VAL A 46 6.91 -1.08 -12.80
C VAL A 46 7.61 0.21 -12.36
N ASN A 47 7.29 0.70 -11.18
CA ASN A 47 7.74 1.99 -10.65
C ASN A 47 8.42 1.90 -9.28
N GLY A 48 8.32 0.73 -8.61
CA GLY A 48 8.87 0.48 -7.28
C GLY A 48 8.01 0.96 -6.10
N PHE A 49 6.86 1.60 -6.36
CA PHE A 49 5.93 2.06 -5.32
C PHE A 49 4.50 1.50 -5.47
N SER A 50 4.21 0.65 -6.47
CA SER A 50 2.90 0.01 -6.57
C SER A 50 2.66 -0.93 -5.38
N GLU A 51 1.38 -1.23 -5.09
CA GLU A 51 0.99 -2.19 -4.03
C GLU A 51 1.69 -3.54 -4.22
N MET A 52 1.78 -4.03 -5.45
CA MET A 52 2.49 -5.27 -5.74
C MET A 52 3.99 -5.16 -5.43
N SER A 53 4.63 -4.03 -5.74
CA SER A 53 6.04 -3.78 -5.40
C SER A 53 6.26 -3.74 -3.89
N ALA A 54 5.38 -3.06 -3.15
CA ALA A 54 5.43 -2.99 -1.68
C ALA A 54 5.30 -4.37 -1.04
N ILE A 55 4.31 -5.17 -1.47
CA ILE A 55 4.12 -6.55 -1.00
C ILE A 55 5.40 -7.37 -1.19
N HIS A 56 5.98 -7.33 -2.39
CA HIS A 56 7.22 -8.07 -2.67
C HIS A 56 8.40 -7.60 -1.80
N GLN A 57 8.58 -6.30 -1.67
CA GLN A 57 9.64 -5.73 -0.85
C GLN A 57 9.49 -6.15 0.61
N TYR A 58 8.30 -5.97 1.19
CA TYR A 58 8.06 -6.21 2.62
C TYR A 58 8.09 -7.69 2.97
N ILE A 59 7.47 -8.56 2.17
CA ILE A 59 7.50 -10.01 2.39
C ILE A 59 8.92 -10.57 2.28
N THR A 60 9.72 -10.10 1.32
CA THR A 60 11.11 -10.53 1.19
C THR A 60 11.95 -10.07 2.37
N GLN A 61 11.88 -8.78 2.72
CA GLN A 61 12.72 -8.20 3.77
C GLN A 61 12.32 -8.65 5.18
N GLN A 62 11.03 -8.88 5.45
CA GLN A 62 10.60 -9.46 6.73
C GLN A 62 11.18 -10.87 6.95
N SER A 63 11.43 -11.61 5.88
CA SER A 63 12.04 -12.95 5.97
C SER A 63 13.55 -12.91 6.17
N LEU A 64 14.21 -11.82 5.73
CA LEU A 64 15.66 -11.63 5.85
C LEU A 64 16.05 -11.03 7.20
N PHE A 65 15.22 -10.17 7.77
CA PHE A 65 15.58 -9.34 8.92
C PHE A 65 14.56 -9.49 10.06
N GLU A 66 14.85 -10.38 11.00
CA GLU A 66 14.01 -10.64 12.18
C GLU A 66 13.65 -9.37 12.97
N PRO A 67 14.57 -8.41 13.23
CA PRO A 67 14.24 -7.21 14.00
C PRO A 67 13.11 -6.34 13.41
N VAL A 68 12.87 -6.42 12.10
CA VAL A 68 11.82 -5.65 11.39
C VAL A 68 10.70 -6.53 10.82
N SER A 69 10.75 -7.84 11.10
CA SER A 69 9.84 -8.82 10.51
C SER A 69 8.36 -8.47 10.77
N ASN A 70 7.99 -8.17 12.03
CA ASN A 70 6.59 -7.91 12.38
C ASN A 70 6.05 -6.65 11.72
N VAL A 71 6.82 -5.56 11.70
CA VAL A 71 6.37 -4.28 11.14
C VAL A 71 6.23 -4.37 9.62
N LEU A 72 7.13 -5.04 8.92
CA LEU A 72 7.06 -5.25 7.47
C LEU A 72 5.94 -6.25 7.09
N LEU A 73 5.76 -7.31 7.87
CA LEU A 73 4.67 -8.27 7.61
C LEU A 73 3.30 -7.64 7.83
N GLY A 74 3.13 -6.85 8.90
CA GLY A 74 1.88 -6.15 9.18
C GLY A 74 1.50 -5.21 8.05
N ALA A 75 2.45 -4.38 7.57
CA ALA A 75 2.23 -3.53 6.41
C ALA A 75 1.90 -4.35 5.14
N ALA A 76 2.67 -5.39 4.82
CA ALA A 76 2.42 -6.22 3.64
C ALA A 76 1.00 -6.80 3.58
N LEU A 77 0.41 -7.15 4.72
CA LEU A 77 -0.96 -7.66 4.78
C LEU A 77 -2.00 -6.55 4.47
N VAL A 78 -1.73 -5.31 4.85
CA VAL A 78 -2.56 -4.16 4.47
C VAL A 78 -2.41 -3.86 2.98
N GLU A 79 -1.18 -3.89 2.43
CA GLU A 79 -0.95 -3.71 1.00
C GLU A 79 -1.67 -4.77 0.14
N MET A 80 -1.78 -6.01 0.62
CA MET A 80 -2.60 -7.02 -0.04
C MET A 80 -4.08 -6.62 -0.09
N LYS A 81 -4.60 -5.94 0.95
CA LYS A 81 -5.96 -5.42 0.95
C LYS A 81 -6.12 -4.22 0.03
N HIS A 82 -5.13 -3.34 -0.04
CA HIS A 82 -5.09 -2.25 -1.01
C HIS A 82 -5.12 -2.78 -2.45
N LEU A 83 -4.26 -3.77 -2.74
CA LEU A 83 -4.20 -4.44 -4.05
C LEU A 83 -5.56 -5.05 -4.44
N ASP A 84 -6.21 -5.76 -3.52
CA ASP A 84 -7.54 -6.33 -3.70
C ASP A 84 -8.57 -5.25 -4.08
N LYS A 85 -8.61 -4.15 -3.34
CA LYS A 85 -9.56 -3.04 -3.58
C LYS A 85 -9.28 -2.28 -4.88
N LEU A 86 -8.01 -2.05 -5.22
CA LEU A 86 -7.65 -1.45 -6.51
C LEU A 86 -8.01 -2.38 -7.68
N GLY A 87 -7.79 -3.68 -7.55
CA GLY A 87 -8.17 -4.67 -8.55
C GLY A 87 -9.69 -4.70 -8.79
N ASP A 88 -10.47 -4.69 -7.72
CA ASP A 88 -11.94 -4.61 -7.77
C ASP A 88 -12.39 -3.33 -8.48
N LEU A 89 -11.80 -2.17 -8.13
CA LEU A 89 -12.12 -0.90 -8.76
C LEU A 89 -11.78 -0.90 -10.26
N ILE A 90 -10.59 -1.34 -10.63
CA ILE A 90 -10.15 -1.44 -12.04
C ILE A 90 -11.14 -2.28 -12.84
N THR A 91 -11.55 -3.43 -12.31
CA THR A 91 -12.52 -4.33 -12.97
C THR A 91 -13.90 -3.67 -13.10
N LYS A 92 -14.37 -2.97 -12.07
CA LYS A 92 -15.65 -2.23 -12.09
C LYS A 92 -15.65 -1.08 -13.09
N LEU A 93 -14.50 -0.48 -13.36
CA LEU A 93 -14.32 0.55 -14.40
C LEU A 93 -14.20 -0.02 -15.81
N GLY A 94 -14.30 -1.35 -16.00
CA GLY A 94 -14.17 -2.01 -17.31
C GLY A 94 -12.72 -2.35 -17.69
N GLY A 95 -11.76 -2.12 -16.79
CA GLY A 95 -10.37 -2.46 -17.01
C GLY A 95 -10.07 -3.94 -16.85
N LYS A 96 -8.86 -4.35 -17.25
CA LYS A 96 -8.39 -5.73 -17.17
C LYS A 96 -7.15 -5.83 -16.28
N ILE A 97 -7.19 -6.76 -15.34
CA ILE A 97 -6.02 -7.09 -14.51
C ILE A 97 -5.04 -7.91 -15.35
N THR A 98 -3.76 -7.54 -15.30
CA THR A 98 -2.68 -8.32 -15.89
C THR A 98 -2.15 -9.36 -14.92
N SER A 99 -1.81 -10.54 -15.43
CA SER A 99 -1.08 -11.58 -14.68
C SER A 99 0.44 -11.40 -14.77
N LYS A 100 0.92 -10.43 -15.55
CA LYS A 100 2.34 -10.15 -15.71
C LYS A 100 2.77 -9.12 -14.66
N TYR A 101 3.83 -9.45 -13.96
CA TYR A 101 4.43 -8.58 -12.96
C TYR A 101 5.95 -8.57 -13.11
N ASP A 102 6.54 -7.37 -13.04
CA ASP A 102 7.98 -7.16 -13.15
C ASP A 102 8.55 -6.65 -11.81
N THR A 103 9.40 -7.45 -11.19
CA THR A 103 10.07 -7.13 -9.92
C THR A 103 11.39 -6.40 -10.09
N SER A 104 11.83 -6.10 -11.33
CA SER A 104 13.15 -5.51 -11.62
C SER A 104 13.39 -4.15 -10.97
N LYS A 105 12.34 -3.43 -10.62
CA LYS A 105 12.39 -2.13 -9.94
C LYS A 105 12.25 -2.19 -8.43
N VAL A 106 11.91 -3.36 -7.87
CA VAL A 106 11.84 -3.54 -6.43
C VAL A 106 13.24 -3.51 -5.84
N LYS A 107 13.45 -2.66 -4.84
CA LYS A 107 14.73 -2.51 -4.16
C LYS A 107 14.68 -3.23 -2.81
N TYR A 108 15.80 -3.79 -2.41
CA TYR A 108 15.97 -4.49 -1.14
C TYR A 108 17.16 -3.92 -0.39
N GLY A 109 17.02 -3.72 0.92
CA GLY A 109 18.10 -3.33 1.80
C GLY A 109 18.98 -4.51 2.19
N GLU A 110 20.22 -4.23 2.56
CA GLU A 110 21.18 -5.22 3.07
C GLU A 110 21.19 -5.28 4.61
N THR A 111 20.52 -4.34 5.26
CA THR A 111 20.36 -4.25 6.72
C THR A 111 18.90 -3.95 7.10
N PRO A 112 18.49 -4.22 8.35
CA PRO A 112 17.17 -3.83 8.84
C PRO A 112 16.86 -2.34 8.67
N GLN A 113 17.84 -1.47 8.92
CA GLN A 113 17.71 -0.02 8.78
C GLN A 113 17.50 0.38 7.32
N GLU A 114 18.27 -0.20 6.40
CA GLU A 114 18.09 0.04 4.96
C GLU A 114 16.74 -0.46 4.47
N ALA A 115 16.29 -1.62 4.96
CA ALA A 115 14.98 -2.17 4.64
C ALA A 115 13.84 -1.19 5.01
N LEU A 116 13.89 -0.62 6.23
CA LEU A 116 12.91 0.37 6.68
C LEU A 116 13.03 1.69 5.90
N ASN A 117 14.23 2.16 5.61
CA ASN A 117 14.42 3.39 4.82
C ASN A 117 13.86 3.25 3.41
N LEU A 118 14.04 2.10 2.77
CA LEU A 118 13.45 1.80 1.46
C LEU A 118 11.94 1.69 1.52
N ALA A 119 11.39 1.09 2.59
CA ALA A 119 9.95 1.02 2.82
C ALA A 119 9.36 2.43 3.00
N ILE A 120 9.93 3.27 3.85
CA ILE A 120 9.52 4.67 4.04
C ILE A 120 9.52 5.42 2.70
N LYS A 121 10.58 5.28 1.92
CA LYS A 121 10.68 5.94 0.61
C LYS A 121 9.59 5.47 -0.36
N ALA A 122 9.29 4.17 -0.39
CA ALA A 122 8.24 3.63 -1.24
C ALA A 122 6.86 4.18 -0.83
N GLU A 123 6.56 4.24 0.47
CA GLU A 123 5.30 4.82 0.98
C GLU A 123 5.16 6.31 0.67
N GLU A 124 6.25 7.08 0.80
CA GLU A 124 6.25 8.50 0.46
C GLU A 124 5.97 8.73 -1.04
N ASP A 125 6.53 7.90 -1.91
CA ASP A 125 6.27 7.95 -3.36
C ASP A 125 4.81 7.56 -3.67
N THR A 126 4.29 6.52 -3.00
CA THR A 126 2.88 6.11 -3.06
C THR A 126 1.94 7.23 -2.61
N LEU A 127 2.21 7.84 -1.46
CA LEU A 127 1.44 8.96 -0.93
C LEU A 127 1.37 10.13 -1.91
N LYS A 128 2.49 10.48 -2.54
CA LYS A 128 2.52 11.52 -3.57
C LYS A 128 1.61 11.18 -4.73
N HIS A 129 1.73 9.96 -5.27
CA HIS A 129 0.91 9.50 -6.39
C HIS A 129 -0.58 9.49 -6.04
N TYR A 130 -0.97 8.97 -4.88
CA TYR A 130 -2.37 8.92 -4.45
C TYR A 130 -2.98 10.29 -4.23
N ARG A 131 -2.23 11.24 -3.66
CA ARG A 131 -2.70 12.62 -3.46
C ARG A 131 -2.92 13.33 -4.78
N GLU A 132 -2.03 13.19 -5.75
CA GLU A 132 -2.16 13.75 -7.11
C GLU A 132 -3.37 13.17 -7.83
N LEU A 133 -3.54 11.84 -7.80
CA LEU A 133 -4.68 11.17 -8.41
C LEU A 133 -6.00 11.57 -7.74
N ARG A 134 -6.04 11.66 -6.41
CA ARG A 134 -7.22 12.10 -5.67
C ARG A 134 -7.64 13.52 -6.06
N GLN A 135 -6.71 14.45 -6.21
CA GLN A 135 -7.01 15.81 -6.65
C GLN A 135 -7.61 15.82 -8.07
N LYS A 136 -7.06 15.04 -8.98
CA LYS A 136 -7.62 14.86 -10.33
C LYS A 136 -9.06 14.37 -10.28
N LEU A 137 -9.34 13.35 -9.47
CA LEU A 137 -10.68 12.74 -9.33
C LEU A 137 -11.72 13.71 -8.73
N ILE A 138 -11.34 14.56 -7.78
CA ILE A 138 -12.22 15.58 -7.20
C ILE A 138 -12.75 16.53 -8.29
N LEU A 139 -11.96 16.85 -9.29
CA LEU A 139 -12.35 17.76 -10.37
C LEU A 139 -13.33 17.13 -11.37
N ILE A 140 -13.44 15.80 -11.42
CA ILE A 140 -14.37 15.09 -12.31
C ILE A 140 -15.81 15.21 -11.83
N ASN A 141 -16.02 15.15 -10.52
CA ASN A 141 -17.30 15.41 -9.86
C ASN A 141 -18.46 14.51 -10.35
N THR A 142 -18.22 13.21 -10.49
CA THR A 142 -19.25 12.19 -10.76
C THR A 142 -19.44 11.27 -9.55
N SER A 143 -20.49 10.42 -9.55
CA SER A 143 -20.66 9.41 -8.49
C SER A 143 -19.50 8.43 -8.44
N THR A 144 -19.00 8.00 -9.58
CA THR A 144 -17.83 7.13 -9.71
C THR A 144 -16.58 7.79 -9.13
N SER A 145 -16.29 9.05 -9.52
CA SER A 145 -15.12 9.76 -8.99
C SER A 145 -15.20 9.98 -7.48
N ALA A 146 -16.39 10.21 -6.93
CA ALA A 146 -16.57 10.35 -5.48
C ALA A 146 -16.19 9.08 -4.71
N VAL A 147 -16.58 7.91 -5.21
CA VAL A 147 -16.18 6.60 -4.63
C VAL A 147 -14.67 6.38 -4.74
N CYS A 148 -14.07 6.73 -5.89
CA CYS A 148 -12.60 6.64 -6.07
C CYS A 148 -11.86 7.57 -5.10
N VAL A 149 -12.36 8.77 -4.85
CA VAL A 149 -11.81 9.71 -3.84
C VAL A 149 -11.89 9.11 -2.43
N GLN A 150 -12.98 8.44 -2.08
CA GLN A 150 -13.11 7.75 -0.78
C GLN A 150 -12.09 6.61 -0.66
N LEU A 151 -11.92 5.78 -1.70
CA LEU A 151 -10.90 4.74 -1.70
C LEU A 151 -9.51 5.33 -1.51
N LEU A 152 -9.10 6.30 -2.33
CA LEU A 152 -7.77 6.92 -2.20
C LEU A 152 -7.57 7.59 -0.84
N SER A 153 -8.63 8.17 -0.24
CA SER A 153 -8.53 8.73 1.10
C SER A 153 -8.25 7.66 2.17
N LYS A 154 -8.83 6.46 2.01
CA LYS A 154 -8.53 5.31 2.86
C LYS A 154 -7.09 4.85 2.67
N LEU A 155 -6.64 4.64 1.42
CA LEU A 155 -5.29 4.22 1.11
C LEU A 155 -4.27 5.22 1.67
N ILE A 156 -4.42 6.52 1.39
CA ILE A 156 -3.56 7.58 1.92
C ILE A 156 -3.44 7.52 3.44
N SER A 157 -4.56 7.33 4.14
CA SER A 157 -4.58 7.24 5.61
C SER A 157 -3.79 6.03 6.14
N ASP A 158 -3.82 4.91 5.43
CA ASP A 158 -3.07 3.71 5.80
C ASP A 158 -1.57 3.90 5.50
N GLU A 159 -1.18 4.47 4.35
CA GLU A 159 0.22 4.74 4.01
C GLU A 159 0.87 5.75 4.97
N GLU A 160 0.15 6.81 5.38
CA GLU A 160 0.63 7.74 6.40
C GLU A 160 0.92 7.01 7.73
N LYS A 161 0.10 6.03 8.08
CA LYS A 161 0.31 5.18 9.25
C LYS A 161 1.51 4.27 9.10
N HIS A 162 1.71 3.64 7.92
CA HIS A 162 2.88 2.82 7.63
C HIS A 162 4.17 3.63 7.78
N VAL A 163 4.25 4.81 7.18
CA VAL A 163 5.42 5.71 7.34
C VAL A 163 5.71 5.97 8.81
N SER A 164 4.70 6.31 9.61
CA SER A 164 4.85 6.56 11.04
C SER A 164 5.37 5.34 11.81
N LEU A 165 4.84 4.15 11.51
CA LEU A 165 5.25 2.89 12.15
C LEU A 165 6.69 2.50 11.78
N PHE A 166 7.07 2.65 10.51
CA PHE A 166 8.44 2.37 10.04
C PHE A 166 9.44 3.36 10.67
N GLN A 167 9.12 4.65 10.73
CA GLN A 167 9.95 5.65 11.39
C GLN A 167 10.14 5.36 12.87
N ARG A 168 9.07 4.98 13.58
CA ARG A 168 9.16 4.58 14.99
C ARG A 168 10.08 3.37 15.16
N ARG A 169 9.92 2.33 14.35
CA ARG A 169 10.77 1.13 14.42
C ARG A 169 12.24 1.43 14.12
N LEU A 170 12.50 2.35 13.19
CA LEU A 170 13.87 2.79 12.88
C LEU A 170 14.55 3.46 14.09
N VAL A 171 13.81 4.27 14.84
CA VAL A 171 14.31 4.89 16.08
C VAL A 171 14.57 3.83 17.15
N GLU A 172 13.68 2.87 17.34
CA GLU A 172 13.84 1.76 18.29
C GLU A 172 15.09 0.93 17.99
N LEU A 173 15.33 0.57 16.72
CA LEU A 173 16.54 -0.15 16.30
C LEU A 173 17.82 0.60 16.68
N ALA A 174 17.87 1.91 16.45
CA ALA A 174 19.03 2.72 16.78
C ALA A 174 19.28 2.77 18.31
N GLN A 175 18.26 2.66 19.14
CA GLN A 175 18.38 2.59 20.60
C GLN A 175 18.86 1.20 21.04
N GLU A 176 18.37 0.13 20.43
CA GLU A 176 18.78 -1.25 20.70
C GLU A 176 20.27 -1.49 20.41
N GLU A 177 20.84 -0.83 19.39
CA GLU A 177 22.26 -0.93 19.03
C GLU A 177 23.19 -0.18 19.99
N ASN A 178 22.67 0.83 20.69
CA ASN A 178 23.46 1.69 21.58
C ASN A 178 23.33 1.34 23.08
N GLY A 179 22.53 0.35 23.42
CA GLY A 179 22.29 -0.12 24.81
C GLY A 179 22.94 -1.44 25.08
#